data_788135af56286c963a6ff3318e0e1d7e
#
_entry.id   788135af56286c963a6ff3318e0e1d7e
#
_cell.length_a   1.000
_cell.length_b   1.000
_cell.length_c   1.000
_cell.angle_alpha   90.00
_cell.angle_beta   90.00
_cell.angle_gamma   90.00
#
_symmetry.space_group_name_H-M   'P 1'
#
loop_
_entity.id
_entity.type
_entity.pdbx_description
1 polymer ?
#
loop_
_entity_poly.entity_id
_entity_poly.type
_entity_poly.pdbx_seq_one_letter_code
_entity_poly.pdbx_strand_id
1 'polypeptide(L)'
;MMLVLTVSFLLMTASVAAQEVEFRLAGGSDSNEGRVEVFYDNTWGTVCDNYWSADDAKVICRQLGLPHGSPTVFGMAYFREGSGPIWMDRVQCTGTETSLDACTHRGWGMTSGCGHQDDAGVICADGPTDFRLVGGSNYTEGRVELLYGNRWGTICHDSWGLNDAKVICHQLGLPRDSPAVLGNAYFGEGSGHIWMDDVGCRGTETSLDRCSHRGWGIHNCDHHKDAGIICTDGPTEYRIISDGNNSTEGRVEVLVSNIWGTVCDTSWDANDAKVICQQLGHPHASPAALKGAFFGQGSGVIWMDNVRCHGTESSLDQCIHNGLGVYASTCEHSRDAGVICTDGPTQYRIVGGSNSTEGRVELLVSNIWGTVCHTGWNQNDAKVLCQQLGLPYASPAALTSTVFGQGSGVIWMENVGCYGTESSLGQCNHNGLGVLSSSCTHSRDAGVICTDGPTQFRLVDGSYPSEGRVELLYGNRWGTVCDDTWDQNDAEVICRQLGLPHRSPAAIKTAFFGQGSGFIWVHHVECNGPESSLDRCNHGEWGANSCGHSRDASVICTEGPTQYRLVSGTNYTEGRVELLYGNRWGQCAITPGMQMMPKLYVFNLDFHMVQQQFLGARFSEKDLDLYGWTVLMLWN
;
A
#
# COMPACT_ATOMS: atom_id res chain seq x y z
N MET A 1 -1.00 -78.66 -89.56
CA MET A 1 -1.66 -79.42 -88.56
C MET A 1 -0.94 -79.19 -87.22
N MET A 2 -1.37 -78.22 -86.46
CA MET A 2 -0.86 -78.03 -85.10
C MET A 2 -1.96 -77.27 -84.29
N LEU A 3 -2.60 -77.99 -83.40
CA LEU A 3 -3.63 -77.44 -82.48
C LEU A 3 -2.94 -76.56 -81.42
N VAL A 4 -3.41 -75.30 -81.32
CA VAL A 4 -3.06 -74.44 -80.20
C VAL A 4 -4.26 -74.38 -79.27
N LEU A 5 -4.11 -74.96 -78.08
CA LEU A 5 -5.04 -74.88 -76.97
C LEU A 5 -4.82 -73.56 -76.24
N THR A 6 -5.78 -72.63 -76.31
CA THR A 6 -5.85 -71.40 -75.47
C THR A 6 -6.52 -71.72 -74.13
N VAL A 7 -5.77 -71.69 -73.07
CA VAL A 7 -6.28 -71.72 -71.68
C VAL A 7 -6.65 -70.32 -71.26
N SER A 8 -7.96 -70.03 -71.14
CA SER A 8 -8.49 -68.76 -70.58
C SER A 8 -8.39 -68.84 -69.03
N PHE A 9 -7.52 -68.01 -68.45
CA PHE A 9 -7.53 -67.76 -67.02
C PHE A 9 -8.61 -66.66 -66.72
N LEU A 10 -9.71 -67.11 -66.07
CA LEU A 10 -10.66 -66.14 -65.41
C LEU A 10 -10.01 -65.65 -64.15
N LEU A 11 -9.55 -64.38 -64.16
CA LEU A 11 -9.27 -63.61 -62.98
C LEU A 11 -10.60 -63.19 -62.34
N MET A 12 -11.02 -63.90 -61.29
CA MET A 12 -12.04 -63.35 -60.34
C MET A 12 -11.39 -62.23 -59.53
N THR A 13 -11.59 -60.99 -59.94
CA THR A 13 -11.39 -59.86 -59.05
C THR A 13 -12.54 -59.86 -58.05
N ALA A 14 -12.26 -60.35 -56.84
CA ALA A 14 -13.12 -60.07 -55.71
C ALA A 14 -13.09 -58.54 -55.50
N SER A 15 -14.09 -57.80 -55.91
CA SER A 15 -14.35 -56.45 -55.46
C SER A 15 -14.66 -56.53 -53.96
N VAL A 16 -13.71 -56.17 -53.14
CA VAL A 16 -13.99 -55.86 -51.76
C VAL A 16 -14.92 -54.65 -51.84
N ALA A 17 -16.22 -54.87 -51.62
CA ALA A 17 -17.16 -53.76 -51.45
C ALA A 17 -16.63 -52.94 -50.29
N ALA A 18 -16.26 -51.69 -50.55
CA ALA A 18 -15.93 -50.77 -49.49
C ALA A 18 -17.16 -50.71 -48.55
N GLN A 19 -16.91 -51.04 -47.30
CA GLN A 19 -17.97 -51.00 -46.29
C GLN A 19 -18.45 -49.55 -46.20
N GLU A 20 -19.71 -49.27 -46.54
CA GLU A 20 -20.27 -47.93 -46.48
C GLU A 20 -20.42 -47.54 -45.02
N VAL A 21 -19.71 -46.45 -44.62
CA VAL A 21 -19.82 -45.82 -43.31
C VAL A 21 -20.63 -44.53 -43.51
N GLU A 22 -21.79 -44.45 -42.89
CA GLU A 22 -22.64 -43.25 -42.92
C GLU A 22 -22.73 -42.63 -41.54
N PHE A 23 -22.85 -41.33 -41.48
CA PHE A 23 -23.04 -40.58 -40.24
C PHE A 23 -24.32 -39.75 -40.30
N ARG A 24 -24.94 -39.50 -39.13
CA ARG A 24 -26.06 -38.58 -38.98
C ARG A 24 -26.12 -37.96 -37.59
N LEU A 25 -26.88 -36.91 -37.45
CA LEU A 25 -27.29 -36.34 -36.16
C LEU A 25 -28.70 -36.77 -35.81
N ALA A 26 -28.94 -37.21 -34.57
CA ALA A 26 -30.23 -37.70 -34.11
C ALA A 26 -30.59 -37.12 -32.72
N GLY A 27 -31.90 -36.95 -32.47
CA GLY A 27 -32.40 -36.54 -31.16
C GLY A 27 -32.36 -35.02 -30.90
N GLY A 28 -31.81 -34.24 -31.84
CA GLY A 28 -31.79 -32.77 -31.78
C GLY A 28 -33.17 -32.16 -32.11
N SER A 29 -33.30 -30.86 -31.90
CA SER A 29 -34.53 -30.10 -32.24
C SER A 29 -34.53 -29.60 -33.69
N ASP A 30 -33.37 -29.54 -34.33
CA ASP A 30 -33.19 -29.21 -35.74
C ASP A 30 -32.12 -30.10 -36.42
N SER A 31 -31.90 -29.88 -37.73
CA SER A 31 -30.95 -30.66 -38.52
C SER A 31 -29.49 -30.42 -38.22
N ASN A 32 -29.14 -29.36 -37.50
CA ASN A 32 -27.76 -28.95 -37.23
C ASN A 32 -27.29 -29.41 -35.86
N GLU A 33 -28.10 -30.17 -35.13
CA GLU A 33 -27.75 -30.64 -33.80
C GLU A 33 -28.22 -32.07 -33.55
N GLY A 34 -27.51 -32.77 -32.69
CA GLY A 34 -27.95 -34.07 -32.27
C GLY A 34 -26.81 -34.95 -31.72
N ARG A 35 -27.19 -36.12 -31.23
CA ARG A 35 -26.29 -37.19 -30.92
C ARG A 35 -25.65 -37.68 -32.21
N VAL A 36 -24.36 -37.94 -32.22
CA VAL A 36 -23.65 -38.48 -33.39
C VAL A 36 -23.91 -39.97 -33.51
N GLU A 37 -24.53 -40.36 -34.59
CA GLU A 37 -24.77 -41.77 -34.94
C GLU A 37 -23.99 -42.17 -36.18
N VAL A 38 -23.49 -43.38 -36.17
CA VAL A 38 -22.73 -43.99 -37.28
C VAL A 38 -23.34 -45.32 -37.70
N PHE A 39 -23.52 -45.47 -39.00
CA PHE A 39 -23.90 -46.75 -39.63
C PHE A 39 -22.62 -47.52 -39.99
N TYR A 40 -22.47 -48.68 -39.37
CA TYR A 40 -21.34 -49.57 -39.60
C TYR A 40 -21.80 -51.01 -39.43
N ASP A 41 -21.28 -51.93 -40.23
CA ASP A 41 -21.68 -53.35 -40.25
C ASP A 41 -23.20 -53.56 -40.28
N ASN A 42 -23.89 -52.83 -41.17
CA ASN A 42 -25.35 -52.87 -41.40
C ASN A 42 -26.20 -52.45 -40.16
N THR A 43 -25.62 -51.78 -39.17
CA THR A 43 -26.35 -51.39 -37.96
C THR A 43 -25.99 -49.97 -37.56
N TRP A 44 -27.02 -49.14 -37.25
CA TRP A 44 -26.81 -47.84 -36.62
C TRP A 44 -26.38 -48.03 -35.17
N GLY A 45 -25.44 -47.21 -34.77
CA GLY A 45 -24.93 -47.17 -33.39
C GLY A 45 -24.40 -45.75 -33.08
N THR A 46 -23.78 -45.59 -31.95
CA THR A 46 -23.38 -44.27 -31.41
C THR A 46 -21.86 -44.08 -31.32
N VAL A 47 -21.47 -42.86 -31.02
CA VAL A 47 -20.08 -42.46 -30.70
C VAL A 47 -20.02 -42.07 -29.22
N CYS A 48 -19.00 -42.54 -28.52
CA CYS A 48 -18.76 -42.23 -27.13
C CYS A 48 -18.14 -40.84 -26.96
N ASP A 49 -18.49 -40.14 -25.90
CA ASP A 49 -17.98 -38.80 -25.59
C ASP A 49 -16.59 -38.78 -24.94
N ASN A 50 -15.97 -39.94 -24.71
CA ASN A 50 -14.62 -40.02 -24.20
C ASN A 50 -13.64 -39.33 -25.16
N TYR A 51 -12.99 -38.23 -24.70
CA TYR A 51 -12.09 -37.37 -25.49
C TYR A 51 -12.79 -36.60 -26.62
N TRP A 52 -14.14 -36.60 -26.67
CA TRP A 52 -14.90 -35.84 -27.66
C TRP A 52 -14.62 -34.34 -27.57
N SER A 53 -14.13 -33.76 -28.64
CA SER A 53 -13.58 -32.42 -28.69
C SER A 53 -14.20 -31.54 -29.79
N ALA A 54 -13.90 -30.24 -29.76
CA ALA A 54 -14.33 -29.32 -30.82
C ALA A 54 -13.72 -29.67 -32.20
N ASP A 55 -12.57 -30.31 -32.26
CA ASP A 55 -11.97 -30.75 -33.52
C ASP A 55 -12.73 -31.95 -34.09
N ASP A 56 -13.23 -32.86 -33.26
CA ASP A 56 -14.10 -33.98 -33.68
C ASP A 56 -15.45 -33.45 -34.20
N ALA A 57 -16.04 -32.51 -33.45
CA ALA A 57 -17.27 -31.80 -33.86
C ALA A 57 -17.12 -31.10 -35.21
N LYS A 58 -15.96 -30.42 -35.42
CA LYS A 58 -15.68 -29.75 -36.69
C LYS A 58 -15.58 -30.70 -37.86
N VAL A 59 -15.00 -31.87 -37.67
CA VAL A 59 -14.92 -32.89 -38.70
C VAL A 59 -16.30 -33.45 -39.03
N ILE A 60 -17.13 -33.85 -38.05
CA ILE A 60 -18.46 -34.41 -38.32
C ILE A 60 -19.40 -33.38 -38.94
N CYS A 61 -19.41 -32.12 -38.45
CA CYS A 61 -20.22 -31.07 -39.04
C CYS A 61 -19.86 -30.82 -40.52
N ARG A 62 -18.54 -30.74 -40.81
CA ARG A 62 -18.04 -30.59 -42.20
C ARG A 62 -18.43 -31.76 -43.07
N GLN A 63 -18.31 -33.00 -42.57
CA GLN A 63 -18.65 -34.22 -43.28
C GLN A 63 -20.13 -34.26 -43.66
N LEU A 64 -21.00 -33.77 -42.76
CA LEU A 64 -22.46 -33.68 -43.00
C LEU A 64 -22.89 -32.45 -43.85
N GLY A 65 -21.92 -31.61 -44.25
CA GLY A 65 -22.21 -30.38 -45.02
C GLY A 65 -22.91 -29.31 -44.20
N LEU A 66 -22.75 -29.35 -42.88
CA LEU A 66 -23.36 -28.40 -41.94
C LEU A 66 -22.36 -27.27 -41.55
N PRO A 67 -22.84 -26.16 -40.97
CA PRO A 67 -21.97 -25.12 -40.43
C PRO A 67 -20.92 -25.72 -39.46
N HIS A 68 -19.63 -25.36 -39.62
CA HIS A 68 -18.56 -26.01 -38.89
C HIS A 68 -17.43 -25.06 -38.47
N GLY A 69 -17.64 -23.75 -38.57
CA GLY A 69 -16.67 -22.76 -38.17
C GLY A 69 -16.38 -22.77 -36.67
N SER A 70 -17.39 -22.97 -35.89
CA SER A 70 -17.34 -22.93 -34.42
C SER A 70 -18.35 -23.92 -33.80
N PRO A 71 -18.22 -25.24 -33.98
CA PRO A 71 -19.19 -26.20 -33.44
C PRO A 71 -19.01 -26.35 -31.91
N THR A 72 -20.08 -26.80 -31.25
CA THR A 72 -20.10 -27.11 -29.81
C THR A 72 -20.27 -28.60 -29.58
N VAL A 73 -19.55 -29.14 -28.61
CA VAL A 73 -19.59 -30.55 -28.21
C VAL A 73 -20.46 -30.73 -26.97
N PHE A 74 -21.12 -31.84 -26.91
CA PHE A 74 -21.89 -32.29 -25.77
C PHE A 74 -21.56 -33.77 -25.47
N GLY A 75 -21.48 -34.08 -24.21
CA GLY A 75 -21.37 -35.45 -23.71
C GLY A 75 -22.59 -35.85 -22.89
N MET A 76 -22.45 -36.95 -22.13
CA MET A 76 -23.47 -37.41 -21.18
C MET A 76 -24.86 -37.55 -21.81
N ALA A 77 -24.90 -38.05 -23.04
CA ALA A 77 -26.14 -38.25 -23.81
C ALA A 77 -27.09 -37.04 -23.82
N TYR A 78 -26.53 -35.83 -23.92
CA TYR A 78 -27.30 -34.54 -23.89
C TYR A 78 -28.52 -34.57 -24.84
N PHE A 79 -28.37 -35.18 -26.03
CA PHE A 79 -29.44 -35.40 -27.02
C PHE A 79 -30.19 -36.71 -26.82
N ARG A 80 -30.25 -37.23 -25.59
CA ARG A 80 -30.80 -38.52 -25.16
C ARG A 80 -29.92 -39.69 -25.55
N GLU A 81 -30.02 -40.77 -24.80
CA GLU A 81 -29.35 -42.04 -25.07
C GLU A 81 -29.76 -42.62 -26.42
N GLY A 82 -28.79 -43.15 -27.16
CA GLY A 82 -29.04 -43.89 -28.40
C GLY A 82 -29.37 -45.36 -28.15
N SER A 83 -29.17 -46.13 -29.15
CA SER A 83 -29.40 -47.59 -29.09
C SER A 83 -28.49 -48.29 -30.08
N GLY A 84 -28.29 -49.60 -29.89
CA GLY A 84 -27.40 -50.41 -30.72
C GLY A 84 -25.97 -50.48 -30.18
N PRO A 85 -24.99 -50.80 -31.03
CA PRO A 85 -23.60 -50.77 -30.62
C PRO A 85 -23.07 -49.36 -30.47
N ILE A 86 -22.10 -49.19 -29.52
CA ILE A 86 -21.25 -48.00 -29.53
C ILE A 86 -20.10 -48.33 -30.48
N TRP A 87 -20.08 -47.73 -31.65
CA TRP A 87 -19.13 -48.05 -32.69
C TRP A 87 -17.78 -47.38 -32.55
N MET A 88 -17.71 -46.15 -32.00
CA MET A 88 -16.49 -45.39 -31.86
C MET A 88 -16.32 -44.90 -30.43
N ASP A 89 -15.11 -45.07 -29.88
CA ASP A 89 -14.68 -44.58 -28.56
C ASP A 89 -13.32 -43.91 -28.69
N ARG A 90 -13.11 -42.84 -27.94
CA ARG A 90 -11.86 -42.03 -27.93
C ARG A 90 -11.50 -41.50 -29.32
N VAL A 91 -12.44 -40.88 -29.96
CA VAL A 91 -12.20 -40.19 -31.22
C VAL A 91 -11.31 -38.99 -30.96
N GLN A 92 -10.29 -38.83 -31.76
CA GLN A 92 -9.30 -37.74 -31.65
C GLN A 92 -8.92 -37.24 -33.03
N CYS A 93 -9.67 -36.30 -33.53
CA CYS A 93 -9.41 -35.60 -34.77
C CYS A 93 -8.44 -34.41 -34.54
N THR A 94 -7.80 -33.96 -35.61
CA THR A 94 -7.02 -32.71 -35.67
C THR A 94 -7.85 -31.55 -36.20
N GLY A 95 -9.13 -31.79 -36.56
CA GLY A 95 -10.02 -30.82 -37.15
C GLY A 95 -9.83 -30.60 -38.66
N THR A 96 -8.90 -31.30 -39.30
CA THR A 96 -8.58 -31.20 -40.75
C THR A 96 -9.06 -32.38 -41.57
N GLU A 97 -9.42 -33.48 -40.95
CA GLU A 97 -9.89 -34.70 -41.59
C GLU A 97 -11.21 -34.47 -42.34
N THR A 98 -11.44 -35.21 -43.41
CA THR A 98 -12.62 -35.10 -44.23
C THR A 98 -13.80 -35.94 -43.73
N SER A 99 -13.52 -36.91 -42.84
CA SER A 99 -14.50 -37.82 -42.29
C SER A 99 -14.06 -38.27 -40.85
N LEU A 100 -15.05 -38.53 -39.98
CA LEU A 100 -14.82 -38.91 -38.59
C LEU A 100 -14.11 -40.27 -38.45
N ASP A 101 -14.39 -41.19 -39.36
CA ASP A 101 -13.73 -42.52 -39.40
C ASP A 101 -12.27 -42.45 -39.83
N ALA A 102 -11.80 -41.35 -40.39
CA ALA A 102 -10.40 -41.10 -40.66
C ALA A 102 -9.61 -40.61 -39.42
N CYS A 103 -10.29 -40.21 -38.36
CA CYS A 103 -9.65 -39.78 -37.11
C CYS A 103 -9.14 -40.98 -36.30
N THR A 104 -8.18 -40.75 -35.43
CA THR A 104 -7.72 -41.79 -34.51
C THR A 104 -8.82 -42.14 -33.52
N HIS A 105 -9.16 -43.45 -33.40
CA HIS A 105 -10.10 -43.96 -32.43
C HIS A 105 -9.68 -45.40 -31.97
N ARG A 106 -10.35 -45.95 -30.96
CA ARG A 106 -9.97 -47.25 -30.40
C ARG A 106 -10.11 -48.46 -31.35
N GLY A 107 -10.85 -48.30 -32.40
CA GLY A 107 -11.28 -49.37 -33.30
C GLY A 107 -12.80 -49.59 -33.19
N TRP A 108 -13.40 -50.09 -34.27
CA TRP A 108 -14.85 -50.29 -34.38
C TRP A 108 -15.39 -51.27 -33.33
N GLY A 109 -16.39 -50.84 -32.55
CA GLY A 109 -17.02 -51.60 -31.48
C GLY A 109 -16.14 -51.87 -30.25
N MET A 110 -14.94 -51.27 -30.21
CA MET A 110 -14.04 -51.39 -29.05
C MET A 110 -14.25 -50.25 -28.09
N THR A 111 -14.99 -50.46 -27.01
CA THR A 111 -15.29 -49.49 -25.98
C THR A 111 -14.65 -49.83 -24.64
N SER A 112 -14.40 -48.86 -23.79
CA SER A 112 -13.89 -49.08 -22.44
C SER A 112 -14.60 -48.17 -21.46
N GLY A 113 -15.60 -48.73 -20.76
CA GLY A 113 -16.35 -48.05 -19.73
C GLY A 113 -17.32 -47.00 -20.27
N CYS A 114 -17.70 -47.07 -21.55
CA CYS A 114 -18.67 -46.21 -22.20
C CYS A 114 -20.01 -46.93 -22.36
N GLY A 115 -21.09 -46.32 -21.97
CA GLY A 115 -22.47 -46.74 -22.21
C GLY A 115 -23.23 -45.65 -22.96
N HIS A 116 -24.50 -45.89 -23.30
CA HIS A 116 -25.31 -44.90 -24.02
C HIS A 116 -25.54 -43.61 -23.21
N GLN A 117 -25.35 -43.64 -21.91
CA GLN A 117 -25.31 -42.41 -21.06
C GLN A 117 -24.13 -41.51 -21.40
N ASP A 118 -23.13 -41.99 -22.12
CA ASP A 118 -21.92 -41.29 -22.53
C ASP A 118 -21.91 -41.03 -24.05
N ASP A 119 -23.10 -41.00 -24.70
CA ASP A 119 -23.19 -40.74 -26.14
C ASP A 119 -22.80 -39.31 -26.48
N ALA A 120 -21.90 -39.14 -27.44
CA ALA A 120 -21.44 -37.88 -27.95
C ALA A 120 -22.47 -37.12 -28.75
N GLY A 121 -22.57 -35.81 -28.55
CA GLY A 121 -23.44 -34.93 -29.29
C GLY A 121 -22.72 -33.69 -29.80
N VAL A 122 -23.38 -33.01 -30.75
CA VAL A 122 -22.84 -31.81 -31.39
C VAL A 122 -23.93 -30.79 -31.75
N ILE A 123 -23.61 -29.52 -31.70
CA ILE A 123 -24.31 -28.44 -32.39
C ILE A 123 -23.36 -27.89 -33.45
N CYS A 124 -23.75 -28.00 -34.71
CA CYS A 124 -23.02 -27.50 -35.86
C CYS A 124 -23.34 -26.02 -36.10
N ALA A 125 -22.40 -25.13 -35.89
CA ALA A 125 -22.56 -23.69 -36.05
C ALA A 125 -21.27 -23.03 -36.54
N ASP A 126 -21.38 -21.84 -37.12
CA ASP A 126 -20.25 -20.98 -37.49
C ASP A 126 -19.97 -19.92 -36.43
N GLY A 127 -20.70 -19.94 -35.33
CA GLY A 127 -20.68 -18.99 -34.24
C GLY A 127 -22.05 -18.43 -33.86
N PRO A 128 -22.10 -17.49 -32.94
CA PRO A 128 -23.37 -16.82 -32.58
C PRO A 128 -23.89 -15.98 -33.72
N THR A 129 -25.21 -15.99 -33.88
CA THR A 129 -25.90 -15.27 -34.95
C THR A 129 -26.55 -13.97 -34.48
N ASP A 130 -26.76 -13.81 -33.19
CA ASP A 130 -27.38 -12.61 -32.63
C ASP A 130 -26.98 -12.42 -31.16
N PHE A 131 -27.06 -11.18 -30.67
CA PHE A 131 -26.79 -10.79 -29.29
C PHE A 131 -27.86 -9.83 -28.80
N ARG A 132 -28.20 -9.87 -27.51
CA ARG A 132 -29.16 -8.95 -26.89
C ARG A 132 -28.87 -8.69 -25.43
N LEU A 133 -29.42 -7.61 -24.90
CA LEU A 133 -29.47 -7.28 -23.49
C LEU A 133 -30.88 -7.55 -22.96
N VAL A 134 -30.95 -8.24 -21.80
CA VAL A 134 -32.23 -8.68 -21.22
C VAL A 134 -32.28 -8.37 -19.73
N GLY A 135 -33.43 -7.96 -19.22
CA GLY A 135 -33.66 -7.73 -17.79
C GLY A 135 -33.31 -6.32 -17.29
N GLY A 136 -32.74 -5.47 -18.15
CA GLY A 136 -32.51 -4.05 -17.83
C GLY A 136 -33.77 -3.21 -17.87
N SER A 137 -33.71 -1.99 -17.37
CA SER A 137 -34.81 -1.02 -17.41
C SER A 137 -34.99 -0.36 -18.80
N ASN A 138 -33.96 -0.43 -19.64
CA ASN A 138 -33.93 0.09 -20.99
C ASN A 138 -33.06 -0.77 -21.92
N TYR A 139 -33.00 -0.43 -23.20
CA TYR A 139 -32.31 -1.22 -24.24
C TYR A 139 -30.78 -1.12 -24.20
N THR A 140 -30.19 -0.21 -23.39
CA THR A 140 -28.75 -0.05 -23.27
C THR A 140 -28.14 -0.86 -22.11
N GLU A 141 -28.94 -1.59 -21.37
CA GLU A 141 -28.49 -2.34 -20.20
C GLU A 141 -29.19 -3.69 -20.07
N GLY A 142 -28.48 -4.65 -19.49
CA GLY A 142 -29.08 -5.97 -19.25
C GLY A 142 -28.03 -7.08 -19.11
N ARG A 143 -28.52 -8.27 -18.80
CA ARG A 143 -27.78 -9.52 -18.92
C ARG A 143 -27.46 -9.76 -20.39
N VAL A 144 -26.23 -10.12 -20.69
CA VAL A 144 -25.81 -10.42 -22.07
C VAL A 144 -26.26 -11.83 -22.44
N GLU A 145 -27.05 -11.89 -23.48
CA GLU A 145 -27.49 -13.17 -24.10
C GLU A 145 -27.04 -13.22 -25.56
N LEU A 146 -26.72 -14.42 -26.03
CA LEU A 146 -26.34 -14.69 -27.41
C LEU A 146 -27.16 -15.86 -27.99
N LEU A 147 -27.43 -15.79 -29.28
CA LEU A 147 -28.12 -16.84 -30.03
C LEU A 147 -27.08 -17.73 -30.72
N TYR A 148 -26.97 -18.96 -30.26
CA TYR A 148 -26.05 -19.93 -30.81
C TYR A 148 -26.77 -21.25 -31.10
N GLY A 149 -26.63 -21.79 -32.33
CA GLY A 149 -27.33 -22.99 -32.73
C GLY A 149 -28.86 -22.90 -32.53
N ASN A 150 -29.49 -21.75 -32.90
CA ASN A 150 -30.90 -21.45 -32.68
C ASN A 150 -31.35 -21.44 -31.20
N ARG A 151 -30.43 -21.37 -30.24
CA ARG A 151 -30.72 -21.34 -28.79
C ARG A 151 -30.17 -20.10 -28.14
N TRP A 152 -31.02 -19.33 -27.46
CA TRP A 152 -30.57 -18.24 -26.59
C TRP A 152 -29.93 -18.80 -25.33
N GLY A 153 -28.85 -18.18 -24.89
CA GLY A 153 -28.16 -18.52 -23.66
C GLY A 153 -27.27 -17.39 -23.21
N THR A 154 -26.66 -17.57 -22.07
CA THR A 154 -25.93 -16.52 -21.32
C THR A 154 -24.42 -16.63 -21.44
N ILE A 155 -23.75 -15.67 -20.84
CA ILE A 155 -22.29 -15.62 -20.69
C ILE A 155 -21.97 -15.58 -19.20
N CYS A 156 -20.97 -16.36 -18.78
CA CYS A 156 -20.47 -16.29 -17.41
C CYS A 156 -19.66 -15.01 -17.18
N HIS A 157 -19.76 -14.44 -15.99
CA HIS A 157 -19.00 -13.23 -15.65
C HIS A 157 -17.55 -13.52 -15.18
N ASP A 158 -17.12 -14.78 -15.11
CA ASP A 158 -15.73 -15.08 -14.76
C ASP A 158 -14.81 -14.46 -15.81
N SER A 159 -13.82 -13.65 -15.36
CA SER A 159 -12.96 -12.81 -16.21
C SER A 159 -13.68 -11.71 -17.04
N TRP A 160 -14.99 -11.52 -16.85
CA TRP A 160 -15.78 -10.51 -17.58
C TRP A 160 -15.36 -9.08 -17.19
N GLY A 161 -14.90 -8.29 -18.13
CA GLY A 161 -14.32 -7.00 -17.88
C GLY A 161 -14.72 -5.88 -18.82
N LEU A 162 -14.10 -4.72 -18.62
CA LEU A 162 -14.40 -3.50 -19.37
C LEU A 162 -14.20 -3.66 -20.89
N ASN A 163 -13.18 -4.40 -21.31
CA ASN A 163 -12.92 -4.62 -22.73
C ASN A 163 -13.99 -5.49 -23.39
N ASP A 164 -14.53 -6.47 -22.67
CA ASP A 164 -15.63 -7.32 -23.15
C ASP A 164 -16.91 -6.49 -23.32
N ALA A 165 -17.20 -5.64 -22.32
CA ALA A 165 -18.31 -4.69 -22.39
C ALA A 165 -18.16 -3.71 -23.57
N LYS A 166 -16.97 -3.17 -23.82
CA LYS A 166 -16.70 -2.31 -24.99
C LYS A 166 -17.00 -3.00 -26.32
N VAL A 167 -16.59 -4.26 -26.44
CA VAL A 167 -16.82 -5.03 -27.67
C VAL A 167 -18.30 -5.28 -27.88
N ILE A 168 -19.05 -5.74 -26.88
CA ILE A 168 -20.46 -6.03 -27.04
C ILE A 168 -21.30 -4.75 -27.25
N CYS A 169 -21.01 -3.65 -26.54
CA CYS A 169 -21.69 -2.37 -26.78
C CYS A 169 -21.42 -1.86 -28.20
N HIS A 170 -20.19 -1.99 -28.71
CA HIS A 170 -19.84 -1.66 -30.09
C HIS A 170 -20.63 -2.52 -31.08
N GLN A 171 -20.69 -3.83 -30.87
CA GLN A 171 -21.38 -4.79 -31.71
C GLN A 171 -22.90 -4.50 -31.79
N LEU A 172 -23.50 -4.06 -30.68
CA LEU A 172 -24.88 -3.68 -30.58
C LEU A 172 -25.18 -2.24 -31.11
N GLY A 173 -24.13 -1.47 -31.46
CA GLY A 173 -24.29 -0.08 -31.90
C GLY A 173 -24.71 0.89 -30.79
N LEU A 174 -24.33 0.58 -29.53
CA LEU A 174 -24.68 1.33 -28.32
C LEU A 174 -23.50 2.21 -27.84
N PRO A 175 -23.73 3.18 -26.92
CA PRO A 175 -22.70 3.96 -26.28
C PRO A 175 -21.63 3.05 -25.64
N ARG A 176 -20.34 3.41 -25.73
CA ARG A 176 -19.26 2.49 -25.36
C ARG A 176 -17.98 3.12 -24.79
N ASP A 177 -17.93 4.43 -24.65
CA ASP A 177 -16.71 5.09 -24.23
C ASP A 177 -16.33 4.70 -22.80
N SER A 178 -17.32 4.56 -21.93
CA SER A 178 -17.14 4.15 -20.54
C SER A 178 -18.25 3.18 -20.08
N PRO A 179 -18.37 1.98 -20.68
CA PRO A 179 -19.42 1.03 -20.30
C PRO A 179 -19.19 0.53 -18.86
N ALA A 180 -20.29 0.09 -18.23
CA ALA A 180 -20.24 -0.50 -16.90
C ALA A 180 -20.41 -2.03 -16.95
N VAL A 181 -19.66 -2.72 -16.09
CA VAL A 181 -19.67 -4.18 -15.97
C VAL A 181 -20.37 -4.59 -14.69
N LEU A 182 -21.32 -5.49 -14.78
CA LEU A 182 -22.09 -6.00 -13.65
C LEU A 182 -22.09 -7.54 -13.68
N GLY A 183 -21.61 -8.14 -12.62
CA GLY A 183 -21.59 -9.59 -12.45
C GLY A 183 -22.71 -10.10 -11.55
N ASN A 184 -22.60 -11.38 -11.14
CA ASN A 184 -23.49 -12.01 -10.18
C ASN A 184 -24.98 -11.88 -10.55
N ALA A 185 -25.29 -12.09 -11.83
CA ALA A 185 -26.63 -12.00 -12.37
C ALA A 185 -27.40 -10.75 -11.91
N TYR A 186 -26.74 -9.59 -11.91
CA TYR A 186 -27.34 -8.32 -11.46
C TYR A 186 -28.70 -8.02 -12.13
N PHE A 187 -28.84 -8.35 -13.41
CA PHE A 187 -30.10 -8.20 -14.19
C PHE A 187 -30.99 -9.44 -14.13
N GLY A 188 -30.82 -10.27 -13.10
CA GLY A 188 -31.53 -11.54 -12.94
C GLY A 188 -30.85 -12.70 -13.66
N GLU A 189 -31.07 -13.91 -13.13
CA GLU A 189 -30.58 -15.15 -13.71
C GLU A 189 -31.23 -15.44 -15.06
N GLY A 190 -30.43 -15.91 -16.01
CA GLY A 190 -30.97 -16.42 -17.28
C GLY A 190 -31.44 -17.86 -17.16
N SER A 191 -31.58 -18.49 -18.29
CA SER A 191 -31.94 -19.90 -18.37
C SER A 191 -31.38 -20.51 -19.65
N GLY A 192 -31.28 -21.82 -19.67
CA GLY A 192 -30.74 -22.55 -20.83
C GLY A 192 -29.26 -22.82 -20.74
N HIS A 193 -28.53 -22.51 -21.80
CA HIS A 193 -27.08 -22.74 -21.85
C HIS A 193 -26.28 -21.51 -21.42
N ILE A 194 -25.15 -21.75 -20.79
CA ILE A 194 -24.08 -20.77 -20.66
C ILE A 194 -23.11 -21.04 -21.81
N TRP A 195 -23.10 -20.14 -22.82
CA TRP A 195 -22.37 -20.39 -24.06
C TRP A 195 -20.89 -20.00 -24.00
N MET A 196 -20.55 -19.00 -23.20
CA MET A 196 -19.16 -18.51 -23.07
C MET A 196 -18.76 -18.35 -21.60
N ASP A 197 -17.50 -18.64 -21.35
CA ASP A 197 -16.84 -18.49 -20.05
C ASP A 197 -15.40 -18.03 -20.23
N ASP A 198 -14.85 -17.31 -19.24
CA ASP A 198 -13.50 -16.72 -19.29
C ASP A 198 -13.28 -15.89 -20.56
N VAL A 199 -14.22 -15.05 -20.90
CA VAL A 199 -14.12 -14.16 -22.07
C VAL A 199 -13.04 -13.11 -21.81
N GLY A 200 -12.15 -12.94 -22.79
CA GLY A 200 -11.03 -12.01 -22.68
C GLY A 200 -10.78 -11.25 -23.98
N CYS A 201 -11.47 -10.14 -24.15
CA CYS A 201 -11.30 -9.23 -25.27
C CYS A 201 -10.17 -8.22 -25.01
N ARG A 202 -9.64 -7.63 -26.08
CA ARG A 202 -8.70 -6.51 -26.04
C ARG A 202 -9.41 -5.15 -26.13
N GLY A 203 -10.73 -5.16 -26.41
CA GLY A 203 -11.54 -3.95 -26.59
C GLY A 203 -11.54 -3.39 -28.02
N THR A 204 -10.87 -4.04 -28.97
CA THR A 204 -10.74 -3.61 -30.38
C THR A 204 -11.43 -4.57 -31.35
N GLU A 205 -11.86 -5.71 -30.86
CA GLU A 205 -12.59 -6.71 -31.64
C GLU A 205 -13.93 -6.16 -32.13
N THR A 206 -14.36 -6.61 -33.28
CA THR A 206 -15.63 -6.18 -33.90
C THR A 206 -16.82 -7.00 -33.42
N SER A 207 -16.57 -8.12 -32.76
CA SER A 207 -17.59 -9.04 -32.24
C SER A 207 -17.02 -9.88 -31.10
N LEU A 208 -17.86 -10.26 -30.14
CA LEU A 208 -17.48 -10.99 -28.94
C LEU A 208 -16.95 -12.41 -29.25
N ASP A 209 -17.43 -13.05 -30.33
CA ASP A 209 -16.96 -14.36 -30.79
C ASP A 209 -15.50 -14.38 -31.25
N ARG A 210 -14.88 -13.20 -31.43
CA ARG A 210 -13.46 -13.08 -31.79
C ARG A 210 -12.55 -12.92 -30.58
N CYS A 211 -13.12 -12.80 -29.40
CA CYS A 211 -12.36 -12.74 -28.16
C CYS A 211 -11.92 -14.17 -27.74
N SER A 212 -10.90 -14.26 -26.93
CA SER A 212 -10.53 -15.54 -26.31
C SER A 212 -11.60 -15.98 -25.32
N HIS A 213 -11.93 -17.28 -25.29
CA HIS A 213 -12.82 -17.90 -24.32
C HIS A 213 -12.52 -19.39 -24.19
N ARG A 214 -13.13 -20.09 -23.24
CA ARG A 214 -12.88 -21.54 -23.00
C ARG A 214 -13.31 -22.47 -24.12
N GLY A 215 -14.17 -22.04 -24.97
CA GLY A 215 -14.87 -22.83 -25.98
C GLY A 215 -16.37 -22.73 -25.79
N TRP A 216 -17.14 -22.99 -26.85
CA TRP A 216 -18.60 -22.88 -26.83
C TRP A 216 -19.23 -23.92 -25.92
N GLY A 217 -20.05 -23.50 -24.95
CA GLY A 217 -20.71 -24.35 -23.98
C GLY A 217 -19.79 -24.98 -22.93
N ILE A 218 -18.50 -24.62 -22.90
CA ILE A 218 -17.54 -25.10 -21.90
C ILE A 218 -17.41 -24.06 -20.80
N HIS A 219 -17.97 -24.34 -19.63
CA HIS A 219 -18.00 -23.42 -18.48
C HIS A 219 -17.96 -24.19 -17.15
N ASN A 220 -17.62 -23.45 -16.06
CA ASN A 220 -17.72 -23.92 -14.68
C ASN A 220 -18.72 -23.09 -13.85
N CYS A 221 -19.61 -22.38 -14.50
CA CYS A 221 -20.55 -21.44 -13.93
C CYS A 221 -21.97 -22.00 -13.83
N ASP A 222 -22.78 -21.38 -13.01
CA ASP A 222 -24.22 -21.44 -13.01
C ASP A 222 -24.81 -20.04 -13.33
N HIS A 223 -26.13 -19.94 -13.47
CA HIS A 223 -26.78 -18.68 -13.83
C HIS A 223 -26.71 -17.57 -12.77
N HIS A 224 -26.31 -17.89 -11.53
CA HIS A 224 -25.97 -16.86 -10.52
C HIS A 224 -24.77 -16.01 -10.93
N LYS A 225 -23.99 -16.47 -11.91
CA LYS A 225 -22.83 -15.80 -12.47
C LYS A 225 -23.06 -15.25 -13.88
N ASP A 226 -24.29 -15.02 -14.28
CA ASP A 226 -24.54 -14.43 -15.59
C ASP A 226 -23.99 -13.01 -15.69
N ALA A 227 -23.30 -12.73 -16.80
CA ALA A 227 -22.68 -11.44 -17.08
C ALA A 227 -23.72 -10.38 -17.49
N GLY A 228 -23.59 -9.20 -16.93
CA GLY A 228 -24.40 -8.04 -17.26
C GLY A 228 -23.56 -6.82 -17.62
N ILE A 229 -24.13 -5.92 -18.40
CA ILE A 229 -23.49 -4.66 -18.78
C ILE A 229 -24.47 -3.50 -18.82
N ILE A 230 -23.91 -2.29 -18.74
CA ILE A 230 -24.57 -1.05 -19.13
C ILE A 230 -23.71 -0.38 -20.20
N CYS A 231 -24.27 -0.20 -21.38
CA CYS A 231 -23.63 0.53 -22.46
C CYS A 231 -23.85 2.04 -22.27
N THR A 232 -22.80 2.75 -21.89
CA THR A 232 -22.83 4.17 -21.55
C THR A 232 -21.51 4.84 -21.92
N ASP A 233 -21.53 6.16 -22.07
CA ASP A 233 -20.34 6.98 -22.25
C ASP A 233 -19.80 7.52 -20.92
N GLY A 234 -20.36 7.09 -19.78
CA GLY A 234 -19.90 7.39 -18.45
C GLY A 234 -20.98 7.82 -17.47
N PRO A 235 -20.59 8.22 -16.29
CA PRO A 235 -21.50 8.76 -15.28
C PRO A 235 -22.17 10.05 -15.74
N THR A 236 -23.43 10.22 -15.35
CA THR A 236 -24.22 11.40 -15.72
C THR A 236 -24.34 12.43 -14.61
N GLU A 237 -24.18 12.01 -13.35
CA GLU A 237 -24.30 12.89 -12.19
C GLU A 237 -23.45 12.38 -11.03
N TYR A 238 -22.99 13.29 -10.21
CA TYR A 238 -22.25 13.03 -8.96
C TYR A 238 -22.90 13.78 -7.82
N ARG A 239 -22.80 13.25 -6.62
CA ARG A 239 -23.26 13.93 -5.41
C ARG A 239 -22.47 13.51 -4.17
N ILE A 240 -22.52 14.38 -3.16
CA ILE A 240 -21.99 14.11 -1.83
C ILE A 240 -23.20 14.03 -0.89
N ILE A 241 -23.35 12.90 -0.18
CA ILE A 241 -24.51 12.61 0.65
C ILE A 241 -24.10 12.48 2.11
N SER A 242 -24.73 13.32 2.95
CA SER A 242 -24.69 13.20 4.40
C SER A 242 -26.13 13.16 4.92
N ASP A 243 -26.44 12.19 5.79
CA ASP A 243 -27.78 12.00 6.35
C ASP A 243 -28.93 11.99 5.30
N GLY A 244 -28.64 11.48 4.09
CA GLY A 244 -29.61 11.39 2.99
C GLY A 244 -29.82 12.67 2.18
N ASN A 245 -29.09 13.74 2.47
CA ASN A 245 -29.19 15.02 1.76
C ASN A 245 -27.87 15.36 1.04
N ASN A 246 -27.98 16.12 -0.05
CA ASN A 246 -26.82 16.72 -0.71
C ASN A 246 -26.10 17.69 0.24
N SER A 247 -24.78 17.60 0.33
CA SER A 247 -23.99 18.36 1.28
C SER A 247 -22.61 18.69 0.69
N THR A 248 -21.86 19.55 1.35
CA THR A 248 -20.44 19.79 1.11
C THR A 248 -19.54 18.76 1.78
N GLU A 249 -20.13 17.85 2.57
CA GLU A 249 -19.43 16.75 3.22
C GLU A 249 -20.32 15.51 3.22
N GLY A 250 -19.70 14.34 3.01
CA GLY A 250 -20.47 13.10 2.97
C GLY A 250 -19.80 12.00 2.15
N ARG A 251 -20.55 10.93 1.94
CA ARG A 251 -20.18 9.84 1.03
C ARG A 251 -20.32 10.30 -0.41
N VAL A 252 -19.37 9.93 -1.25
CA VAL A 252 -19.41 10.20 -2.69
C VAL A 252 -20.27 9.16 -3.40
N GLU A 253 -21.24 9.62 -4.15
CA GLU A 253 -22.12 8.78 -4.98
C GLU A 253 -22.10 9.23 -6.43
N VAL A 254 -22.28 8.26 -7.32
CA VAL A 254 -22.18 8.39 -8.78
C VAL A 254 -23.43 7.82 -9.42
N LEU A 255 -24.00 8.51 -10.39
CA LEU A 255 -25.17 8.09 -11.16
C LEU A 255 -24.75 7.53 -12.52
N VAL A 256 -25.02 6.26 -12.75
CA VAL A 256 -24.81 5.59 -14.04
C VAL A 256 -26.13 4.97 -14.49
N SER A 257 -26.63 5.34 -15.66
CA SER A 257 -27.90 4.80 -16.22
C SER A 257 -29.06 4.81 -15.21
N ASN A 258 -29.27 5.94 -14.52
CA ASN A 258 -30.28 6.12 -13.47
C ASN A 258 -30.10 5.24 -12.20
N ILE A 259 -28.95 4.61 -12.03
CA ILE A 259 -28.62 3.81 -10.84
C ILE A 259 -27.58 4.57 -10.02
N TRP A 260 -27.94 5.00 -8.81
CA TRP A 260 -26.98 5.56 -7.84
C TRP A 260 -26.14 4.44 -7.23
N GLY A 261 -24.86 4.71 -7.05
CA GLY A 261 -23.93 3.81 -6.38
C GLY A 261 -22.72 4.58 -5.84
N THR A 262 -21.81 3.88 -5.21
CA THR A 262 -20.73 4.47 -4.43
C THR A 262 -19.37 4.40 -5.12
N VAL A 263 -18.41 5.07 -4.52
CA VAL A 263 -16.98 5.03 -4.87
C VAL A 263 -16.23 4.34 -3.74
N CYS A 264 -15.32 3.43 -4.07
CA CYS A 264 -14.47 2.75 -3.09
C CYS A 264 -13.29 3.64 -2.66
N ASP A 265 -12.88 3.53 -1.40
CA ASP A 265 -11.78 4.30 -0.81
C ASP A 265 -10.37 3.77 -1.17
N THR A 266 -10.28 2.76 -2.03
CA THR A 266 -8.99 2.25 -2.51
C THR A 266 -8.26 3.34 -3.28
N SER A 267 -7.07 3.69 -2.85
CA SER A 267 -6.28 4.82 -3.39
C SER A 267 -6.90 6.20 -3.24
N TRP A 268 -8.05 6.35 -2.56
CA TRP A 268 -8.74 7.62 -2.35
C TRP A 268 -7.85 8.61 -1.58
N ASP A 269 -7.58 9.77 -2.18
CA ASP A 269 -6.68 10.78 -1.60
C ASP A 269 -7.17 12.24 -1.80
N ALA A 270 -6.33 13.19 -1.41
CA ALA A 270 -6.67 14.62 -1.47
C ALA A 270 -6.89 15.15 -2.90
N ASN A 271 -6.26 14.55 -3.90
CA ASN A 271 -6.46 14.93 -5.30
C ASN A 271 -7.83 14.48 -5.80
N ASP A 272 -8.27 13.27 -5.43
CA ASP A 272 -9.61 12.75 -5.75
C ASP A 272 -10.68 13.61 -5.09
N ALA A 273 -10.50 13.92 -3.80
CA ALA A 273 -11.37 14.83 -3.06
C ALA A 273 -11.43 16.22 -3.72
N LYS A 274 -10.30 16.74 -4.20
CA LYS A 274 -10.22 18.02 -4.89
C LYS A 274 -11.03 18.03 -6.18
N VAL A 275 -10.88 16.99 -7.00
CA VAL A 275 -11.58 16.86 -8.27
C VAL A 275 -13.11 16.83 -8.04
N ILE A 276 -13.61 15.98 -7.13
CA ILE A 276 -15.05 15.90 -6.88
C ILE A 276 -15.62 17.19 -6.29
N CYS A 277 -14.91 17.84 -5.35
CA CYS A 277 -15.35 19.13 -4.79
C CYS A 277 -15.38 20.23 -5.86
N GLN A 278 -14.35 20.31 -6.71
CA GLN A 278 -14.30 21.26 -7.82
C GLN A 278 -15.41 21.01 -8.83
N GLN A 279 -15.65 19.75 -9.22
CA GLN A 279 -16.71 19.34 -10.14
C GLN A 279 -18.11 19.76 -9.65
N LEU A 280 -18.34 19.65 -8.34
CA LEU A 280 -19.62 20.05 -7.72
C LEU A 280 -19.69 21.55 -7.36
N GLY A 281 -18.64 22.33 -7.63
CA GLY A 281 -18.61 23.77 -7.35
C GLY A 281 -18.48 24.12 -5.85
N HIS A 282 -17.91 23.21 -5.06
CA HIS A 282 -17.68 23.39 -3.63
C HIS A 282 -16.27 23.92 -3.32
N PRO A 283 -15.98 24.43 -2.09
CA PRO A 283 -14.63 24.77 -1.65
C PRO A 283 -13.67 23.58 -1.84
N HIS A 284 -12.48 23.82 -2.38
CA HIS A 284 -11.58 22.74 -2.79
C HIS A 284 -10.08 23.07 -2.70
N ALA A 285 -9.71 24.12 -1.98
CA ALA A 285 -8.30 24.46 -1.83
C ALA A 285 -7.55 23.41 -0.98
N SER A 286 -8.20 22.86 0.04
CA SER A 286 -7.64 21.81 0.90
C SER A 286 -8.72 20.84 1.39
N PRO A 287 -9.37 20.08 0.49
CA PRO A 287 -10.44 19.16 0.87
C PRO A 287 -9.90 17.98 1.67
N ALA A 288 -10.77 17.33 2.43
CA ALA A 288 -10.43 16.13 3.17
C ALA A 288 -10.94 14.86 2.46
N ALA A 289 -10.04 13.89 2.29
CA ALA A 289 -10.37 12.56 1.78
C ALA A 289 -10.51 11.58 2.94
N LEU A 290 -11.69 11.01 3.11
CA LEU A 290 -12.02 10.14 4.24
C LEU A 290 -12.31 8.71 3.77
N LYS A 291 -11.80 7.75 4.50
CA LYS A 291 -11.87 6.31 4.20
C LYS A 291 -12.73 5.57 5.22
N GLY A 292 -12.98 4.27 4.94
CA GLY A 292 -13.67 3.39 5.88
C GLY A 292 -15.13 3.76 6.11
N ALA A 293 -15.82 4.21 5.07
CA ALA A 293 -17.23 4.62 5.13
C ALA A 293 -17.52 5.58 6.30
N PHE A 294 -16.66 6.60 6.47
CA PHE A 294 -16.75 7.57 7.58
C PHE A 294 -18.15 8.20 7.71
N PHE A 295 -18.81 8.49 6.60
CA PHE A 295 -20.18 9.02 6.54
C PHE A 295 -21.25 7.92 6.42
N GLY A 296 -20.96 6.71 6.89
CA GLY A 296 -21.85 5.56 6.78
C GLY A 296 -21.73 4.82 5.46
N GLN A 297 -22.09 3.54 5.51
CA GLN A 297 -22.10 2.65 4.36
C GLN A 297 -23.25 3.00 3.41
N GLY A 298 -22.97 2.96 2.10
CA GLY A 298 -23.99 3.01 1.07
C GLY A 298 -24.66 1.67 0.83
N SER A 299 -25.26 1.54 -0.31
CA SER A 299 -25.90 0.30 -0.75
C SER A 299 -25.97 0.25 -2.28
N GLY A 300 -26.18 -0.93 -2.85
CA GLY A 300 -26.31 -1.11 -4.29
C GLY A 300 -24.97 -1.38 -4.97
N VAL A 301 -24.70 -0.69 -6.06
CA VAL A 301 -23.49 -0.89 -6.87
C VAL A 301 -22.34 -0.03 -6.36
N ILE A 302 -21.15 -0.58 -6.36
CA ILE A 302 -19.92 0.20 -6.22
C ILE A 302 -19.45 0.50 -7.65
N TRP A 303 -19.60 1.77 -8.08
CA TRP A 303 -19.31 2.14 -9.46
C TRP A 303 -17.84 2.32 -9.77
N MET A 304 -17.08 2.88 -8.85
CA MET A 304 -15.69 3.21 -9.09
C MET A 304 -14.78 2.66 -7.98
N ASP A 305 -13.66 2.09 -8.36
CA ASP A 305 -12.63 1.60 -7.46
C ASP A 305 -11.25 2.02 -7.96
N ASN A 306 -10.32 2.22 -7.03
CA ASN A 306 -8.93 2.56 -7.31
C ASN A 306 -8.81 3.88 -8.11
N VAL A 307 -9.61 4.86 -7.72
CA VAL A 307 -9.58 6.20 -8.33
C VAL A 307 -8.25 6.89 -7.98
N ARG A 308 -7.64 7.51 -8.98
CA ARG A 308 -6.34 8.20 -8.87
C ARG A 308 -6.33 9.42 -9.76
N CYS A 309 -6.65 10.55 -9.20
CA CYS A 309 -6.60 11.84 -9.86
C CYS A 309 -5.26 12.55 -9.67
N HIS A 310 -4.93 13.46 -10.56
CA HIS A 310 -3.80 14.39 -10.40
C HIS A 310 -4.25 15.72 -9.74
N GLY A 311 -5.57 15.92 -9.53
CA GLY A 311 -6.15 17.12 -8.94
C GLY A 311 -6.35 18.27 -9.92
N THR A 312 -6.24 18.02 -11.23
CA THR A 312 -6.42 18.99 -12.33
C THR A 312 -7.56 18.60 -13.28
N GLU A 313 -8.06 17.38 -13.15
CA GLU A 313 -9.17 16.87 -13.95
C GLU A 313 -10.46 17.65 -13.63
N SER A 314 -11.32 17.79 -14.64
CA SER A 314 -12.60 18.49 -14.48
C SER A 314 -13.72 17.60 -13.95
N SER A 315 -13.51 16.28 -13.95
CA SER A 315 -14.49 15.29 -13.51
C SER A 315 -13.80 14.01 -13.04
N LEU A 316 -14.40 13.31 -12.09
CA LEU A 316 -13.85 12.11 -11.46
C LEU A 316 -13.68 10.93 -12.45
N ASP A 317 -14.52 10.86 -13.49
CA ASP A 317 -14.42 9.85 -14.55
C ASP A 317 -13.22 10.04 -15.48
N GLN A 318 -12.58 11.21 -15.47
CA GLN A 318 -11.33 11.46 -16.20
C GLN A 318 -10.09 10.97 -15.46
N CYS A 319 -10.23 10.65 -14.20
CA CYS A 319 -9.15 10.07 -13.39
C CYS A 319 -8.94 8.60 -13.77
N ILE A 320 -7.76 8.08 -13.46
CA ILE A 320 -7.49 6.65 -13.64
C ILE A 320 -8.32 5.87 -12.63
N HIS A 321 -9.06 4.86 -13.09
CA HIS A 321 -9.82 3.92 -12.24
C HIS A 321 -9.96 2.56 -12.92
N ASN A 322 -10.46 1.55 -12.21
CA ASN A 322 -10.57 0.18 -12.73
C ASN A 322 -11.63 0.02 -13.84
N GLY A 323 -12.51 1.00 -14.02
CA GLY A 323 -13.72 0.94 -14.87
C GLY A 323 -15.00 0.91 -14.03
N LEU A 324 -16.12 1.26 -14.64
CA LEU A 324 -17.42 1.30 -13.95
C LEU A 324 -17.90 -0.12 -13.60
N GLY A 325 -18.21 -0.34 -12.32
CA GLY A 325 -18.66 -1.64 -11.81
C GLY A 325 -17.53 -2.67 -11.64
N VAL A 326 -16.28 -2.32 -11.97
CA VAL A 326 -15.11 -3.19 -11.78
C VAL A 326 -14.40 -2.81 -10.48
N TYR A 327 -14.49 -3.65 -9.47
CA TYR A 327 -13.88 -3.41 -8.15
C TYR A 327 -13.25 -4.68 -7.58
N ALA A 328 -12.28 -4.48 -6.69
CA ALA A 328 -11.62 -5.59 -6.03
C ALA A 328 -12.57 -6.31 -5.05
N SER A 329 -12.39 -7.61 -4.86
CA SER A 329 -13.18 -8.40 -3.90
C SER A 329 -13.06 -7.91 -2.44
N THR A 330 -12.08 -7.07 -2.15
CA THR A 330 -11.88 -6.42 -0.85
C THR A 330 -12.62 -5.09 -0.71
N CYS A 331 -13.26 -4.61 -1.78
CA CYS A 331 -14.05 -3.39 -1.75
C CYS A 331 -15.52 -3.72 -1.48
N GLU A 332 -15.96 -3.40 -0.29
CA GLU A 332 -17.33 -3.48 0.19
C GLU A 332 -17.79 -2.10 0.64
N HIS A 333 -19.07 -1.90 0.91
CA HIS A 333 -19.61 -0.62 1.37
C HIS A 333 -19.02 -0.12 2.71
N SER A 334 -18.36 -0.99 3.48
CA SER A 334 -17.53 -0.60 4.62
C SER A 334 -16.31 0.24 4.24
N ARG A 335 -16.03 0.33 2.93
CA ARG A 335 -14.94 1.09 2.33
C ARG A 335 -15.43 2.14 1.33
N ASP A 336 -16.63 2.64 1.51
CA ASP A 336 -17.14 3.76 0.71
C ASP A 336 -16.33 5.03 0.98
N ALA A 337 -15.92 5.71 -0.10
CA ALA A 337 -15.17 6.95 -0.05
C ALA A 337 -16.02 8.11 0.46
N GLY A 338 -15.45 8.89 1.37
CA GLY A 338 -16.02 10.12 1.89
C GLY A 338 -15.18 11.35 1.56
N VAL A 339 -15.80 12.51 1.58
CA VAL A 339 -15.15 13.79 1.31
C VAL A 339 -15.71 14.89 2.20
N ILE A 340 -14.85 15.85 2.56
CA ILE A 340 -15.24 17.15 3.08
C ILE A 340 -14.66 18.21 2.14
N CYS A 341 -15.52 18.96 1.47
CA CYS A 341 -15.12 20.05 0.60
C CYS A 341 -14.87 21.30 1.43
N THR A 342 -13.60 21.68 1.56
CA THR A 342 -13.15 22.79 2.40
C THR A 342 -11.89 23.43 1.84
N ASP A 343 -11.63 24.67 2.25
CA ASP A 343 -10.38 25.38 1.96
C ASP A 343 -9.32 25.16 3.05
N GLY A 344 -9.59 24.27 4.02
CA GLY A 344 -8.66 23.86 5.06
C GLY A 344 -9.20 24.03 6.48
N PRO A 345 -8.34 23.78 7.47
CA PRO A 345 -8.70 23.91 8.87
C PRO A 345 -9.06 25.37 9.24
N THR A 346 -10.12 25.53 10.01
CA THR A 346 -10.61 26.85 10.43
C THR A 346 -10.09 27.29 11.80
N GLN A 347 -9.75 26.35 12.68
CA GLN A 347 -9.23 26.64 14.01
C GLN A 347 -8.17 25.61 14.43
N TYR A 348 -7.28 26.04 15.30
CA TYR A 348 -6.23 25.21 15.91
C TYR A 348 -6.25 25.41 17.41
N ARG A 349 -5.89 24.37 18.17
CA ARG A 349 -5.75 24.44 19.62
C ARG A 349 -4.72 23.45 20.15
N ILE A 350 -4.26 23.71 21.35
CA ILE A 350 -3.37 22.84 22.11
C ILE A 350 -4.14 22.36 23.35
N VAL A 351 -4.19 21.05 23.59
CA VAL A 351 -5.00 20.46 24.68
C VAL A 351 -4.24 19.39 25.45
N GLY A 352 -4.63 19.15 26.68
CA GLY A 352 -4.08 18.09 27.53
C GLY A 352 -2.77 18.45 28.25
N GLY A 353 -2.24 19.65 28.06
CA GLY A 353 -1.09 20.15 28.81
C GLY A 353 -1.45 20.68 30.20
N SER A 354 -0.46 21.02 31.00
CA SER A 354 -0.63 21.62 32.34
C SER A 354 -0.97 23.12 32.26
N ASN A 355 -0.74 23.75 31.11
CA ASN A 355 -1.05 25.15 30.83
C ASN A 355 -1.40 25.35 29.35
N SER A 356 -1.70 26.58 28.95
CA SER A 356 -2.15 26.93 27.59
C SER A 356 -1.03 26.94 26.53
N THR A 357 0.24 26.78 26.91
CA THR A 357 1.36 26.82 25.98
C THR A 357 1.89 25.42 25.63
N GLU A 358 1.28 24.38 26.16
CA GLU A 358 1.70 23.00 25.88
C GLU A 358 0.50 22.06 25.73
N GLY A 359 0.66 21.03 24.90
CA GLY A 359 -0.39 20.04 24.74
C GLY A 359 -0.31 19.28 23.42
N ARG A 360 -1.31 18.42 23.22
CA ARG A 360 -1.58 17.74 21.96
C ARG A 360 -2.16 18.73 20.96
N VAL A 361 -1.73 18.64 19.73
CA VAL A 361 -2.19 19.52 18.64
C VAL A 361 -3.51 19.01 18.09
N GLU A 362 -4.51 19.89 18.06
CA GLU A 362 -5.80 19.62 17.46
C GLU A 362 -6.20 20.74 16.50
N LEU A 363 -6.91 20.37 15.43
CA LEU A 363 -7.41 21.30 14.43
C LEU A 363 -8.88 21.00 14.09
N LEU A 364 -9.62 22.03 13.68
CA LEU A 364 -11.04 21.98 13.35
C LEU A 364 -11.23 22.01 11.85
N VAL A 365 -11.81 20.96 11.29
CA VAL A 365 -12.22 20.87 9.89
C VAL A 365 -13.73 20.60 9.86
N SER A 366 -14.50 21.46 9.18
CA SER A 366 -15.97 21.31 9.05
C SER A 366 -16.68 20.98 10.36
N ASN A 367 -16.37 21.73 11.42
CA ASN A 367 -16.89 21.54 12.79
C ASN A 367 -16.48 20.21 13.49
N ILE A 368 -15.55 19.45 12.93
CA ILE A 368 -15.03 18.23 13.53
C ILE A 368 -13.61 18.48 14.05
N TRP A 369 -13.42 18.39 15.38
CA TRP A 369 -12.08 18.43 15.98
C TRP A 369 -11.37 17.11 15.76
N GLY A 370 -10.08 17.18 15.46
CA GLY A 370 -9.22 16.02 15.33
C GLY A 370 -7.76 16.37 15.51
N THR A 371 -6.88 15.36 15.46
CA THR A 371 -5.48 15.48 15.84
C THR A 371 -4.55 15.57 14.63
N VAL A 372 -3.26 15.81 14.92
CA VAL A 372 -2.15 15.73 13.98
C VAL A 372 -1.28 14.55 14.36
N CYS A 373 -0.83 13.77 13.39
CA CYS A 373 0.12 12.68 13.62
C CYS A 373 1.55 13.22 13.76
N HIS A 374 2.35 12.63 14.67
CA HIS A 374 3.73 13.08 14.85
C HIS A 374 4.70 12.62 13.74
N THR A 375 4.24 11.80 12.76
CA THR A 375 5.09 11.42 11.62
C THR A 375 5.48 12.68 10.84
N GLY A 376 6.77 12.93 10.70
CA GLY A 376 7.29 14.16 10.09
C GLY A 376 7.27 15.40 11.00
N TRP A 377 6.57 15.36 12.16
CA TRP A 377 6.43 16.48 13.08
C TRP A 377 7.77 16.90 13.69
N ASN A 378 8.17 18.14 13.49
CA ASN A 378 9.47 18.69 13.90
C ASN A 378 9.35 20.11 14.45
N GLN A 379 10.49 20.71 14.84
CA GLN A 379 10.54 22.02 15.47
C GLN A 379 10.00 23.16 14.57
N ASN A 380 10.14 23.07 13.23
CA ASN A 380 9.60 24.07 12.34
C ASN A 380 8.06 24.05 12.32
N ASP A 381 7.46 22.86 12.38
CA ASP A 381 6.00 22.70 12.46
C ASP A 381 5.47 23.27 13.78
N ALA A 382 6.15 22.94 14.89
CA ALA A 382 5.87 23.49 16.20
C ALA A 382 5.96 25.03 16.19
N LYS A 383 6.98 25.59 15.54
CA LYS A 383 7.19 27.05 15.42
C LYS A 383 6.03 27.72 14.68
N VAL A 384 5.63 27.18 13.54
CA VAL A 384 4.50 27.71 12.76
C VAL A 384 3.21 27.69 13.58
N LEU A 385 2.91 26.57 14.25
CA LEU A 385 1.72 26.45 15.11
C LEU A 385 1.74 27.43 16.28
N CYS A 386 2.86 27.52 17.03
CA CYS A 386 2.97 28.44 18.16
C CYS A 386 2.80 29.90 17.71
N GLN A 387 3.44 30.29 16.60
CA GLN A 387 3.28 31.64 16.01
C GLN A 387 1.82 31.89 15.59
N GLN A 388 1.17 30.94 14.93
CA GLN A 388 -0.24 31.04 14.52
C GLN A 388 -1.18 31.22 15.71
N LEU A 389 -0.88 30.56 16.84
CA LEU A 389 -1.66 30.71 18.08
C LEU A 389 -1.32 31.96 18.91
N GLY A 390 -0.33 32.75 18.48
CA GLY A 390 0.13 33.92 19.23
C GLY A 390 0.85 33.59 20.54
N LEU A 391 1.47 32.39 20.60
CA LEU A 391 2.23 31.88 21.75
C LEU A 391 3.75 32.11 21.54
N PRO A 392 4.59 32.01 22.60
CA PRO A 392 6.03 32.04 22.44
C PRO A 392 6.53 30.96 21.42
N TYR A 393 7.39 31.36 20.48
CA TYR A 393 7.76 30.49 19.35
C TYR A 393 9.24 30.56 18.91
N ALA A 394 10.07 31.27 19.67
CA ALA A 394 11.47 31.39 19.26
C ALA A 394 12.22 30.04 19.33
N SER A 395 11.85 29.19 20.28
CA SER A 395 12.48 27.90 20.49
C SER A 395 11.48 26.86 20.99
N PRO A 396 10.45 26.49 20.20
CA PRO A 396 9.45 25.51 20.62
C PRO A 396 9.97 24.09 20.56
N ALA A 397 9.34 23.16 21.30
CA ALA A 397 9.61 21.72 21.19
C ALA A 397 8.50 21.00 20.45
N ALA A 398 8.88 20.18 19.48
CA ALA A 398 8.04 19.20 18.83
C ALA A 398 8.14 17.86 19.56
N LEU A 399 7.03 17.36 20.10
CA LEU A 399 7.01 16.13 20.86
C LEU A 399 6.40 15.00 20.03
N THR A 400 7.09 13.89 19.91
CA THR A 400 6.76 12.76 19.03
C THR A 400 6.08 11.61 19.75
N SER A 401 5.55 11.85 20.93
CA SER A 401 4.87 10.83 21.73
C SER A 401 3.63 11.42 22.42
N THR A 402 2.76 10.54 22.89
CA THR A 402 1.52 10.90 23.58
C THR A 402 1.73 11.45 25.00
N VAL A 403 2.71 12.34 25.15
CA VAL A 403 3.02 13.01 26.43
C VAL A 403 1.81 13.68 27.03
N PHE A 404 0.94 14.20 26.17
CA PHE A 404 -0.28 14.91 26.56
C PHE A 404 -1.55 14.05 26.42
N GLY A 405 -1.40 12.72 26.44
CA GLY A 405 -2.49 11.77 26.26
C GLY A 405 -2.91 11.58 24.81
N GLN A 406 -3.59 10.48 24.53
CA GLN A 406 -4.12 10.17 23.20
C GLN A 406 -5.39 10.99 22.94
N GLY A 407 -5.56 11.44 21.70
CA GLY A 407 -6.79 12.04 21.22
C GLY A 407 -7.86 10.99 20.91
N SER A 408 -8.87 11.42 20.20
CA SER A 408 -9.94 10.57 19.70
C SER A 408 -10.55 11.19 18.44
N GLY A 409 -11.28 10.38 17.67
CA GLY A 409 -11.93 10.86 16.44
C GLY A 409 -11.03 10.79 15.23
N VAL A 410 -11.02 11.85 14.44
CA VAL A 410 -10.25 11.92 13.18
C VAL A 410 -8.81 12.35 13.46
N ILE A 411 -7.86 11.75 12.76
CA ILE A 411 -6.52 12.32 12.62
C ILE A 411 -6.51 13.06 11.28
N TRP A 412 -6.35 14.39 11.33
CA TRP A 412 -6.51 15.22 10.14
C TRP A 412 -5.26 15.35 9.29
N MET A 413 -4.10 15.41 9.92
CA MET A 413 -2.84 15.66 9.20
C MET A 413 -1.77 14.64 9.59
N GLU A 414 -1.00 14.22 8.60
CA GLU A 414 0.20 13.41 8.75
C GLU A 414 1.29 13.92 7.83
N ASN A 415 2.55 13.72 8.22
CA ASN A 415 3.73 14.09 7.46
C ASN A 415 3.77 15.62 7.18
N VAL A 416 3.46 16.39 8.22
CA VAL A 416 3.55 17.85 8.16
C VAL A 416 5.01 18.26 8.00
N GLY A 417 5.28 19.17 7.06
CA GLY A 417 6.63 19.63 6.75
C GLY A 417 6.65 21.12 6.46
N CYS A 418 6.77 21.93 7.52
CA CYS A 418 6.91 23.38 7.43
C CYS A 418 8.38 23.80 7.29
N TYR A 419 8.62 24.94 6.67
CA TYR A 419 9.93 25.60 6.65
C TYR A 419 10.13 26.54 7.86
N GLY A 420 9.09 26.76 8.69
CA GLY A 420 9.12 27.65 9.86
C GLY A 420 8.87 29.13 9.54
N THR A 421 8.43 29.44 8.33
CA THR A 421 8.13 30.80 7.83
C THR A 421 6.66 30.98 7.43
N GLU A 422 5.90 29.89 7.35
CA GLU A 422 4.49 29.89 7.01
C GLU A 422 3.66 30.59 8.11
N SER A 423 2.57 31.22 7.70
CA SER A 423 1.67 31.90 8.64
C SER A 423 0.64 30.96 9.28
N SER A 424 0.49 29.74 8.75
CA SER A 424 -0.46 28.75 9.23
C SER A 424 0.03 27.34 8.93
N LEU A 425 -0.23 26.40 9.84
CA LEU A 425 0.06 24.97 9.68
C LEU A 425 -0.62 24.38 8.43
N GLY A 426 -1.80 24.86 8.04
CA GLY A 426 -2.49 24.44 6.83
C GLY A 426 -1.82 24.85 5.52
N GLN A 427 -0.79 25.70 5.56
CA GLN A 427 0.02 26.07 4.38
C GLN A 427 1.26 25.18 4.21
N CYS A 428 1.60 24.41 5.23
CA CYS A 428 2.73 23.50 5.17
C CYS A 428 2.42 22.30 4.29
N ASN A 429 3.46 21.64 3.77
CA ASN A 429 3.28 20.38 3.05
C ASN A 429 2.75 19.29 3.99
N HIS A 430 1.80 18.50 3.52
CA HIS A 430 1.28 17.33 4.23
C HIS A 430 0.64 16.35 3.24
N ASN A 431 0.28 15.15 3.67
CA ASN A 431 -0.31 14.13 2.80
C ASN A 431 -1.72 14.48 2.26
N GLY A 432 -2.36 15.53 2.77
CA GLY A 432 -3.77 15.86 2.58
C GLY A 432 -4.57 15.62 3.86
N LEU A 433 -5.68 16.32 4.02
CA LEU A 433 -6.55 16.16 5.20
C LEU A 433 -7.24 14.79 5.18
N GLY A 434 -7.14 14.06 6.28
CA GLY A 434 -7.72 12.71 6.43
C GLY A 434 -6.95 11.58 5.71
N VAL A 435 -5.87 11.90 4.99
CA VAL A 435 -5.03 10.92 4.28
C VAL A 435 -3.90 10.45 5.18
N LEU A 436 -4.03 9.25 5.70
CA LEU A 436 -3.13 8.69 6.71
C LEU A 436 -2.44 7.40 6.24
N SER A 437 -1.22 7.19 6.72
CA SER A 437 -0.57 5.88 6.65
C SER A 437 -1.19 4.92 7.68
N SER A 438 -1.06 3.61 7.45
CA SER A 438 -1.53 2.59 8.41
C SER A 438 -0.81 2.64 9.76
N SER A 439 0.33 3.34 9.85
CA SER A 439 1.12 3.48 11.08
C SER A 439 0.65 4.63 11.97
N CYS A 440 -0.20 5.53 11.46
CA CYS A 440 -0.68 6.68 12.22
C CYS A 440 -1.94 6.34 13.01
N THR A 441 -1.82 6.31 14.33
CA THR A 441 -2.89 6.08 15.30
C THR A 441 -2.79 7.13 16.39
N HIS A 442 -3.82 7.31 17.23
CA HIS A 442 -3.80 8.27 18.34
C HIS A 442 -2.68 8.05 19.36
N SER A 443 -2.03 6.88 19.38
CA SER A 443 -0.81 6.67 20.15
C SER A 443 0.38 7.49 19.61
N ARG A 444 0.21 8.07 18.43
CA ARG A 444 1.22 8.88 17.72
C ARG A 444 0.75 10.30 17.46
N ASP A 445 -0.15 10.82 18.27
CA ASP A 445 -0.58 12.23 18.16
C ASP A 445 0.59 13.18 18.45
N ALA A 446 0.71 14.22 17.63
CA ALA A 446 1.72 15.26 17.77
C ALA A 446 1.47 16.14 19.01
N GLY A 447 2.53 16.42 19.73
CA GLY A 447 2.52 17.35 20.85
C GLY A 447 3.44 18.55 20.62
N VAL A 448 3.22 19.62 21.36
CA VAL A 448 4.01 20.84 21.27
C VAL A 448 4.19 21.49 22.65
N ILE A 449 5.33 22.13 22.83
CA ILE A 449 5.57 23.12 23.90
C ILE A 449 5.99 24.41 23.22
N CYS A 450 5.18 25.44 23.34
CA CYS A 450 5.44 26.78 22.82
C CYS A 450 6.24 27.58 23.84
N THR A 451 7.48 27.90 23.53
CA THR A 451 8.39 28.62 24.42
C THR A 451 9.47 29.36 23.61
N ASP A 452 10.12 30.32 24.23
CA ASP A 452 11.29 30.99 23.67
C ASP A 452 12.61 30.37 24.12
N GLY A 453 12.54 29.21 24.80
CA GLY A 453 13.69 28.41 25.22
C GLY A 453 13.72 28.10 26.72
N PRO A 454 14.83 27.54 27.21
CA PRO A 454 15.02 27.23 28.62
C PRO A 454 15.04 28.51 29.47
N THR A 455 14.38 28.47 30.62
CA THR A 455 14.30 29.63 31.54
C THR A 455 15.25 29.52 32.70
N GLN A 456 15.67 28.33 33.12
CA GLN A 456 16.56 28.09 34.23
C GLN A 456 17.43 26.88 33.97
N PHE A 457 18.61 26.90 34.56
CA PHE A 457 19.58 25.77 34.60
C PHE A 457 20.01 25.50 36.02
N ARG A 458 20.33 24.27 36.34
CA ARG A 458 20.86 23.87 37.67
C ARG A 458 21.75 22.64 37.59
N LEU A 459 22.54 22.44 38.63
CA LEU A 459 23.28 21.23 38.87
C LEU A 459 22.63 20.47 40.03
N VAL A 460 22.44 19.17 39.87
CA VAL A 460 21.76 18.31 40.86
C VAL A 460 22.58 17.04 41.15
N ASP A 461 22.34 16.48 42.32
CA ASP A 461 22.94 15.23 42.80
C ASP A 461 24.50 15.27 42.99
N GLY A 462 25.12 16.43 42.89
CA GLY A 462 26.50 16.65 43.30
C GLY A 462 26.64 16.76 44.80
N SER A 463 27.83 16.45 45.33
CA SER A 463 28.15 16.63 46.76
C SER A 463 28.39 18.11 47.11
N TYR A 464 28.66 18.91 46.10
CA TYR A 464 28.96 20.35 46.24
C TYR A 464 28.13 21.15 45.20
N PRO A 465 27.80 22.44 45.49
CA PRO A 465 27.01 23.28 44.55
C PRO A 465 27.67 23.52 43.19
N SER A 466 28.99 23.26 43.08
CA SER A 466 29.76 23.42 41.84
C SER A 466 29.86 22.15 41.00
N GLU A 467 29.13 21.11 41.34
CA GLU A 467 29.14 19.87 40.58
C GLU A 467 27.76 19.22 40.54
N GLY A 468 27.49 18.46 39.48
CA GLY A 468 26.22 17.72 39.38
C GLY A 468 25.84 17.40 37.95
N ARG A 469 24.72 16.67 37.85
CA ARG A 469 24.02 16.47 36.59
C ARG A 469 23.40 17.79 36.12
N VAL A 470 23.54 18.09 34.84
CA VAL A 470 22.97 19.30 34.24
C VAL A 470 21.50 19.13 33.98
N GLU A 471 20.70 19.96 34.59
CA GLU A 471 19.25 20.05 34.32
C GLU A 471 18.87 21.46 33.90
N LEU A 472 17.85 21.52 33.01
CA LEU A 472 17.28 22.79 32.53
C LEU A 472 15.76 22.77 32.67
N LEU A 473 15.16 23.94 32.88
CA LEU A 473 13.73 24.17 32.96
C LEU A 473 13.24 24.64 31.60
N TYR A 474 12.49 23.79 30.92
CA TYR A 474 11.95 24.07 29.59
C TYR A 474 10.44 23.81 29.58
N GLY A 475 9.65 24.80 29.16
CA GLY A 475 8.19 24.69 29.20
C GLY A 475 7.65 24.32 30.60
N ASN A 476 8.21 24.94 31.67
CA ASN A 476 7.89 24.64 33.07
C ASN A 476 8.18 23.19 33.53
N ARG A 477 8.99 22.45 32.79
CA ARG A 477 9.37 21.07 33.15
C ARG A 477 10.89 20.95 33.26
N TRP A 478 11.37 20.45 34.39
CA TRP A 478 12.77 20.09 34.53
C TRP A 478 13.11 18.85 33.73
N GLY A 479 14.26 18.82 33.13
CA GLY A 479 14.81 17.67 32.43
C GLY A 479 16.28 17.81 32.16
N THR A 480 16.88 16.81 31.56
CA THR A 480 18.33 16.64 31.45
C THR A 480 18.88 16.99 30.06
N VAL A 481 20.20 17.00 29.96
CA VAL A 481 21.01 17.16 28.74
C VAL A 481 21.64 15.82 28.42
N CYS A 482 21.68 15.39 27.17
CA CYS A 482 22.40 14.18 26.74
C CYS A 482 23.90 14.45 26.61
N ASP A 483 24.73 13.45 26.91
CA ASP A 483 26.18 13.53 26.90
C ASP A 483 26.84 13.15 25.56
N ASP A 484 26.09 12.99 24.48
CA ASP A 484 26.60 12.39 23.23
C ASP A 484 27.75 13.18 22.58
N THR A 485 27.69 14.50 22.58
CA THR A 485 28.81 15.39 22.17
C THR A 485 29.43 16.16 23.33
N TRP A 486 28.92 15.98 24.56
CA TRP A 486 29.29 16.75 25.74
C TRP A 486 30.79 16.83 25.95
N ASP A 487 31.34 18.07 25.93
CA ASP A 487 32.79 18.31 26.07
C ASP A 487 33.11 19.48 27.02
N GLN A 488 34.41 19.84 27.09
CA GLN A 488 34.90 20.87 28.00
C GLN A 488 34.32 22.28 27.66
N ASN A 489 34.08 22.58 26.40
CA ASN A 489 33.49 23.87 26.01
C ASN A 489 32.04 23.99 26.50
N ASP A 490 31.26 22.91 26.42
CA ASP A 490 29.88 22.86 26.94
C ASP A 490 29.89 23.04 28.46
N ALA A 491 30.82 22.35 29.14
CA ALA A 491 31.02 22.50 30.58
C ALA A 491 31.44 23.93 30.96
N GLU A 492 32.27 24.60 30.17
CA GLU A 492 32.67 25.98 30.38
C GLU A 492 31.47 26.92 30.28
N VAL A 493 30.64 26.76 29.23
CA VAL A 493 29.45 27.58 29.01
C VAL A 493 28.48 27.42 30.16
N ILE A 494 28.11 26.21 30.57
CA ILE A 494 27.14 26.01 31.66
C ILE A 494 27.66 26.49 33.01
N CYS A 495 28.97 26.26 33.35
CA CYS A 495 29.55 26.77 34.59
C CYS A 495 29.54 28.31 34.62
N ARG A 496 29.92 28.97 33.50
CA ARG A 496 29.86 30.44 33.37
C ARG A 496 28.44 30.96 33.50
N GLN A 497 27.48 30.33 32.85
CA GLN A 497 26.07 30.68 32.90
C GLN A 497 25.50 30.63 34.33
N LEU A 498 25.95 29.65 35.12
CA LEU A 498 25.55 29.48 36.51
C LEU A 498 26.37 30.40 37.49
N GLY A 499 27.32 31.17 36.98
CA GLY A 499 28.20 32.04 37.81
C GLY A 499 29.20 31.25 38.68
N LEU A 500 29.54 30.02 38.24
CA LEU A 500 30.47 29.13 38.92
C LEU A 500 31.89 29.21 38.32
N PRO A 501 32.92 28.73 39.04
CA PRO A 501 34.26 28.62 38.49
C PRO A 501 34.28 27.87 37.16
N HIS A 502 34.88 28.46 36.10
CA HIS A 502 34.72 27.93 34.75
C HIS A 502 35.98 27.97 33.87
N ARG A 503 37.13 28.29 34.41
CA ARG A 503 38.35 28.35 33.60
C ARG A 503 38.86 26.97 33.15
N SER A 504 38.59 25.94 33.92
CA SER A 504 39.00 24.56 33.61
C SER A 504 37.99 23.56 34.17
N PRO A 505 36.71 23.60 33.69
CA PRO A 505 35.69 22.66 34.14
C PRO A 505 35.92 21.27 33.59
N ALA A 506 35.34 20.27 34.22
CA ALA A 506 35.30 18.90 33.69
C ALA A 506 33.90 18.56 33.15
N ALA A 507 33.87 18.21 31.88
CA ALA A 507 32.67 17.57 31.25
C ALA A 507 32.69 16.09 31.61
N ILE A 508 31.63 15.62 32.24
CA ILE A 508 31.51 14.22 32.68
C ILE A 508 30.31 13.56 32.03
N LYS A 509 30.54 12.36 31.52
CA LYS A 509 29.54 11.56 30.77
C LYS A 509 28.97 10.44 31.63
N THR A 510 28.03 9.69 31.04
CA THR A 510 27.48 8.43 31.59
C THR A 510 26.74 8.60 32.91
N ALA A 511 26.01 9.70 33.05
CA ALA A 511 25.17 9.99 34.23
C ALA A 511 25.94 9.79 35.56
N PHE A 512 27.16 10.29 35.63
CA PHE A 512 28.07 10.11 36.78
C PHE A 512 27.47 10.52 38.13
N PHE A 513 26.70 11.59 38.16
CA PHE A 513 25.94 12.04 39.36
C PHE A 513 24.55 11.44 39.46
N GLY A 514 24.33 10.28 38.86
CA GLY A 514 23.02 9.59 38.83
C GLY A 514 22.18 9.95 37.62
N GLN A 515 21.31 9.02 37.29
CA GLN A 515 20.34 9.18 36.19
C GLN A 515 19.23 10.13 36.63
N GLY A 516 18.85 11.05 35.74
CA GLY A 516 17.66 11.88 35.93
C GLY A 516 16.36 11.14 35.65
N SER A 517 15.29 11.90 35.53
CA SER A 517 13.97 11.39 35.19
C SER A 517 13.21 12.44 34.39
N GLY A 518 12.19 12.01 33.64
CA GLY A 518 11.36 12.90 32.83
C GLY A 518 11.89 13.07 31.41
N PHE A 519 12.05 14.31 30.98
CA PHE A 519 12.53 14.61 29.63
C PHE A 519 14.05 14.72 29.58
N ILE A 520 14.60 14.27 28.47
CA ILE A 520 15.92 14.71 28.02
C ILE A 520 15.65 15.78 26.97
N TRP A 521 15.90 17.04 27.31
CA TRP A 521 15.47 18.16 26.48
C TRP A 521 16.32 18.39 25.26
N VAL A 522 17.62 18.17 25.37
CA VAL A 522 18.57 18.48 24.31
C VAL A 522 19.68 17.43 24.20
N HIS A 523 20.15 17.22 22.98
CA HIS A 523 21.23 16.34 22.61
C HIS A 523 22.13 17.04 21.59
N HIS A 524 23.31 16.45 21.31
CA HIS A 524 24.27 17.03 20.37
C HIS A 524 24.61 18.51 20.70
N VAL A 525 24.86 18.81 21.97
CA VAL A 525 25.30 20.14 22.37
C VAL A 525 26.75 20.31 21.96
N GLU A 526 27.05 21.36 21.20
CA GLU A 526 28.37 21.68 20.68
C GLU A 526 28.64 23.18 20.83
N CYS A 527 29.19 23.56 21.98
CA CYS A 527 29.59 24.94 22.24
C CYS A 527 31.04 25.20 21.77
N ASN A 528 31.32 26.43 21.37
CA ASN A 528 32.68 26.86 21.03
C ASN A 528 33.40 27.52 22.21
N GLY A 529 32.71 27.73 23.34
CA GLY A 529 33.22 28.31 24.57
C GLY A 529 32.88 29.77 24.85
N PRO A 530 32.70 30.68 23.87
CA PRO A 530 32.34 32.07 24.14
C PRO A 530 30.86 32.32 24.37
N GLU A 531 29.98 31.36 24.12
CA GLU A 531 28.53 31.49 24.24
C GLU A 531 28.14 31.87 25.69
N SER A 532 27.13 32.74 25.84
CA SER A 532 26.67 33.19 27.14
C SER A 532 25.70 32.22 27.82
N SER A 533 25.17 31.24 27.09
CA SER A 533 24.17 30.28 27.57
C SER A 533 24.19 29.03 26.68
N LEU A 534 23.86 27.88 27.26
CA LEU A 534 23.87 26.58 26.60
C LEU A 534 22.88 26.51 25.43
N ASP A 535 21.74 27.22 25.50
CA ASP A 535 20.75 27.30 24.45
C ASP A 535 21.19 28.13 23.21
N ARG A 536 22.36 28.76 23.29
CA ARG A 536 22.97 29.49 22.16
C ARG A 536 24.08 28.69 21.46
N CYS A 537 24.43 27.57 21.99
CA CYS A 537 25.33 26.64 21.34
C CYS A 537 24.60 25.92 20.19
N ASN A 538 25.35 25.32 19.27
CA ASN A 538 24.74 24.40 18.31
C ASN A 538 24.21 23.17 19.06
N HIS A 539 23.00 22.73 18.76
CA HIS A 539 22.39 21.59 19.44
C HIS A 539 21.29 20.97 18.56
N GLY A 540 20.90 19.73 18.87
CA GLY A 540 19.76 19.07 18.28
C GLY A 540 18.42 19.73 18.66
N GLU A 541 17.34 19.28 18.04
CA GLU A 541 15.99 19.80 18.31
C GLU A 541 15.54 19.53 19.74
N TRP A 542 14.81 20.48 20.33
CA TRP A 542 14.29 20.36 21.69
C TRP A 542 13.26 19.24 21.81
N GLY A 543 13.50 18.31 22.74
CA GLY A 543 12.60 17.17 23.01
C GLY A 543 12.69 16.02 22.03
N ALA A 544 13.37 16.17 20.90
CA ALA A 544 13.56 15.12 19.89
C ALA A 544 14.93 14.43 20.07
N ASN A 545 14.97 13.31 20.77
CA ASN A 545 16.22 12.55 20.95
C ASN A 545 15.96 11.05 21.17
N SER A 546 17.00 10.27 20.96
CA SER A 546 17.05 8.83 21.24
C SER A 546 17.92 8.49 22.47
N CYS A 547 18.30 9.51 23.26
CA CYS A 547 19.16 9.39 24.41
C CYS A 547 18.40 8.83 25.64
N GLY A 548 19.00 7.92 26.38
CA GLY A 548 18.48 7.48 27.67
C GLY A 548 19.18 8.14 28.84
N HIS A 549 18.55 8.21 30.01
CA HIS A 549 19.10 8.84 31.22
C HIS A 549 20.45 8.25 31.73
N SER A 550 20.86 7.09 31.27
CA SER A 550 22.21 6.57 31.50
C SER A 550 23.29 7.41 30.82
N ARG A 551 22.90 8.34 29.96
CA ARG A 551 23.75 9.27 29.23
C ARG A 551 23.45 10.73 29.58
N ASP A 552 23.00 11.00 30.78
CA ASP A 552 22.82 12.38 31.25
C ASP A 552 24.14 13.06 31.44
N ALA A 553 24.28 14.28 30.88
CA ALA A 553 25.46 15.11 30.97
C ALA A 553 25.66 15.65 32.39
N SER A 554 26.90 15.69 32.80
CA SER A 554 27.33 16.14 34.13
C SER A 554 28.54 17.05 34.05
N VAL A 555 28.75 17.86 35.08
CA VAL A 555 29.86 18.82 35.11
C VAL A 555 30.45 18.98 36.52
N ILE A 556 31.74 19.27 36.58
CA ILE A 556 32.43 19.82 37.76
C ILE A 556 32.96 21.19 37.35
N CYS A 557 32.44 22.23 37.95
CA CYS A 557 32.86 23.63 37.74
C CYS A 557 34.03 23.99 38.62
N THR A 558 35.18 24.29 38.02
CA THR A 558 36.43 24.59 38.77
C THR A 558 37.39 25.46 37.95
N GLU A 559 38.32 26.11 38.62
CA GLU A 559 39.43 26.83 37.98
C GLU A 559 40.61 25.90 37.62
N GLY A 560 40.52 24.61 37.93
CA GLY A 560 41.56 23.60 37.70
C GLY A 560 41.97 22.85 38.96
N PRO A 561 42.96 21.98 38.85
CA PRO A 561 43.47 21.21 40.00
C PRO A 561 44.05 22.10 41.08
N THR A 562 43.64 21.88 42.31
CA THR A 562 44.11 22.66 43.48
C THR A 562 45.23 22.00 44.27
N GLN A 563 45.34 20.67 44.22
CA GLN A 563 46.40 19.91 44.92
C GLN A 563 46.75 18.69 44.08
N TYR A 564 48.02 18.22 44.32
CA TYR A 564 48.58 17.02 43.73
C TYR A 564 49.17 16.13 44.82
N ARG A 565 49.06 14.81 44.66
CA ARG A 565 49.76 13.85 45.58
C ARG A 565 50.20 12.60 44.84
N LEU A 566 51.21 11.93 45.42
CA LEU A 566 51.62 10.61 44.99
C LEU A 566 51.05 9.57 45.97
N VAL A 567 50.48 8.51 45.46
CA VAL A 567 49.87 7.44 46.26
C VAL A 567 50.33 6.07 45.78
N SER A 568 50.43 5.13 46.72
CA SER A 568 50.76 3.72 46.44
C SER A 568 52.19 3.49 45.86
N GLY A 569 53.15 4.40 46.09
CA GLY A 569 54.56 4.17 45.81
C GLY A 569 55.30 3.46 46.97
N THR A 570 56.51 2.94 46.70
CA THR A 570 57.34 2.29 47.72
C THR A 570 58.06 3.31 48.60
N ASN A 571 58.10 4.57 48.14
CA ASN A 571 58.66 5.70 48.90
C ASN A 571 57.95 7.01 48.49
N TYR A 572 58.29 8.13 49.13
CA TYR A 572 57.62 9.44 48.89
C TYR A 572 57.98 10.11 47.55
N THR A 573 58.90 9.53 46.78
CA THR A 573 59.32 10.10 45.48
C THR A 573 58.70 9.36 44.25
N GLU A 574 57.92 8.33 44.49
CA GLU A 574 57.34 7.54 43.46
C GLU A 574 55.91 7.15 43.84
N GLY A 575 55.06 6.95 42.84
CA GLY A 575 53.67 6.54 43.05
C GLY A 575 52.77 6.99 41.90
N ARG A 576 51.50 6.64 42.02
CA ARG A 576 50.47 7.10 41.12
C ARG A 576 50.20 8.58 41.43
N VAL A 577 50.16 9.40 40.38
CA VAL A 577 49.77 10.81 40.51
C VAL A 577 48.27 10.92 40.67
N GLU A 578 47.85 11.53 41.76
CA GLU A 578 46.48 11.95 41.97
C GLU A 578 46.41 13.47 42.07
N LEU A 579 45.35 14.06 41.55
CA LEU A 579 45.10 15.48 41.60
C LEU A 579 43.74 15.76 42.25
N LEU A 580 43.66 16.83 43.03
CA LEU A 580 42.41 17.31 43.62
C LEU A 580 41.75 18.29 42.64
N TYR A 581 40.63 17.87 42.06
CA TYR A 581 39.94 18.62 41.05
C TYR A 581 38.50 18.82 41.51
N GLY A 582 38.04 20.06 41.71
CA GLY A 582 36.72 20.38 42.23
C GLY A 582 36.36 19.60 43.50
N ASN A 583 37.25 19.53 44.49
CA ASN A 583 37.11 18.79 45.77
C ASN A 583 37.08 17.25 45.67
N ARG A 584 37.43 16.68 44.51
CA ARG A 584 37.54 15.22 44.29
C ARG A 584 38.94 14.83 43.91
N TRP A 585 39.48 13.80 44.54
CA TRP A 585 40.75 13.20 44.13
C TRP A 585 40.52 12.27 42.93
N GLY A 586 41.22 12.54 41.82
CA GLY A 586 41.20 11.73 40.62
C GLY A 586 42.58 11.25 40.22
N GLN A 587 42.66 10.18 39.46
CA GLN A 587 43.92 9.58 38.98
C GLN A 587 44.23 10.05 37.56
N CYS A 588 45.51 10.26 37.25
CA CYS A 588 45.94 10.43 35.87
C CYS A 588 46.12 9.04 35.23
N ALA A 589 45.32 8.71 34.20
CA ALA A 589 45.48 7.50 33.42
C ALA A 589 46.44 7.76 32.24
N ILE A 590 47.38 6.84 32.02
CA ILE A 590 48.23 6.82 30.82
C ILE A 590 47.64 5.75 29.88
N THR A 591 47.26 6.13 28.69
CA THR A 591 46.74 5.18 27.68
C THR A 591 47.83 4.18 27.24
N PRO A 592 47.53 2.87 27.09
CA PRO A 592 48.49 1.88 26.61
C PRO A 592 48.91 2.18 25.16
N GLY A 593 50.21 2.35 24.95
CA GLY A 593 50.81 2.62 23.62
C GLY A 593 51.96 3.61 23.63
N MET A 594 52.18 4.35 24.75
CA MET A 594 53.36 5.19 24.91
C MET A 594 54.49 4.41 25.55
N GLN A 595 55.68 4.45 24.92
CA GLN A 595 56.92 3.99 25.53
C GLN A 595 57.12 4.74 26.84
N MET A 596 57.33 3.99 27.94
CA MET A 596 57.65 4.54 29.22
C MET A 596 58.88 5.44 29.09
N MET A 597 58.71 6.74 29.36
CA MET A 597 59.88 7.53 29.74
C MET A 597 60.45 6.99 31.09
N PRO A 598 61.77 6.79 31.19
CA PRO A 598 62.33 6.28 32.39
C PRO A 598 62.13 7.30 33.51
N LYS A 599 61.41 6.90 34.57
CA LYS A 599 61.32 7.53 35.90
C LYS A 599 61.21 9.06 35.90
N LEU A 600 59.98 9.57 36.10
CA LEU A 600 59.80 10.96 36.51
C LEU A 600 60.40 11.11 37.96
N TYR A 601 61.59 11.58 38.08
CA TYR A 601 62.18 12.00 39.39
C TYR A 601 61.54 13.35 39.72
N VAL A 602 60.64 13.40 40.66
CA VAL A 602 60.14 14.65 41.24
C VAL A 602 61.17 15.10 42.28
N PHE A 603 62.09 15.92 41.86
CA PHE A 603 62.99 16.64 42.83
C PHE A 603 62.14 17.78 43.41
N ASN A 604 62.08 17.81 44.78
CA ASN A 604 61.52 18.86 45.62
C ASN A 604 60.56 19.85 44.91
N LEU A 605 59.29 19.59 45.02
CA LEU A 605 58.25 20.47 44.46
C LEU A 605 58.14 21.77 45.25
N ASP A 606 59.03 22.74 44.98
CA ASP A 606 58.69 24.14 45.15
C ASP A 606 57.70 24.52 44.06
N PHE A 607 56.52 24.91 44.44
CA PHE A 607 55.33 25.16 43.58
C PHE A 607 55.60 26.10 42.38
N HIS A 608 56.68 26.90 42.42
CA HIS A 608 57.09 27.79 41.33
C HIS A 608 57.88 27.11 40.19
N MET A 609 58.48 25.96 40.39
CA MET A 609 59.28 25.29 39.34
C MET A 609 58.42 24.39 38.42
N VAL A 610 57.38 23.75 38.93
CA VAL A 610 56.47 22.92 38.11
C VAL A 610 55.67 23.80 37.12
N GLN A 611 55.27 25.00 37.55
CA GLN A 611 54.61 25.96 36.70
C GLN A 611 55.51 26.51 35.58
N GLN A 612 56.84 26.67 35.87
CA GLN A 612 57.76 27.14 34.83
C GLN A 612 58.25 26.05 33.88
N GLN A 613 58.27 24.77 34.25
CA GLN A 613 58.60 23.70 33.31
C GLN A 613 57.48 23.32 32.40
N PHE A 614 56.21 23.48 32.83
CA PHE A 614 55.06 23.31 31.96
C PHE A 614 54.72 24.58 31.14
N LEU A 615 55.01 25.78 31.62
CA LEU A 615 54.81 27.04 30.93
C LEU A 615 55.97 27.48 30.01
N GLY A 616 57.13 26.81 30.10
CA GLY A 616 58.30 27.11 29.27
C GLY A 616 58.28 26.47 27.87
N ALA A 617 57.52 25.46 27.68
CA ALA A 617 57.24 24.89 26.35
C ALA A 617 55.97 25.52 25.79
N ARG A 618 56.12 26.56 24.96
CA ARG A 618 55.05 27.00 24.08
C ARG A 618 54.86 25.92 23.03
N PHE A 619 54.06 24.92 23.33
CA PHE A 619 53.49 24.07 22.30
C PHE A 619 52.29 24.80 21.72
N SER A 620 52.30 25.05 20.42
CA SER A 620 51.10 25.50 19.70
C SER A 620 50.09 24.34 19.69
N GLU A 621 48.81 24.65 19.63
CA GLU A 621 47.73 23.65 19.48
C GLU A 621 48.02 22.60 18.37
N LYS A 622 48.85 22.95 17.39
CA LYS A 622 49.28 22.06 16.30
C LYS A 622 50.33 21.02 16.72
N ASP A 623 51.10 21.31 17.80
CA ASP A 623 52.11 20.38 18.29
C ASP A 623 51.55 19.30 19.22
N LEU A 624 50.35 19.51 19.76
CA LEU A 624 49.58 18.52 20.54
C LEU A 624 48.97 17.43 19.67
N ASP A 625 48.56 17.76 18.45
CA ASP A 625 47.99 16.81 17.47
C ASP A 625 49.04 15.85 16.89
N LEU A 626 50.32 16.21 16.93
CA LEU A 626 51.44 15.40 16.42
C LEU A 626 51.88 14.26 17.35
N TYR A 627 51.51 14.30 18.63
CA TYR A 627 51.93 13.31 19.64
C TYR A 627 50.81 12.53 20.30
N GLY A 628 49.55 12.72 19.91
CA GLY A 628 48.43 11.88 20.32
C GLY A 628 48.17 11.80 21.84
N TRP A 629 48.33 12.91 22.57
CA TRP A 629 48.11 12.95 24.01
C TRP A 629 46.66 13.20 24.37
N THR A 630 45.92 12.16 24.76
CA THR A 630 44.64 12.30 25.41
C THR A 630 44.76 11.90 26.88
N VAL A 631 44.61 12.83 27.79
CA VAL A 631 44.52 12.55 29.22
C VAL A 631 43.09 12.21 29.56
N LEU A 632 42.78 10.95 29.81
CA LEU A 632 41.48 10.51 30.30
C LEU A 632 41.50 10.49 31.82
N MET A 633 40.68 11.29 32.47
CA MET A 633 40.47 11.20 33.92
C MET A 633 39.46 10.10 34.23
N LEU A 634 39.91 9.08 34.96
CA LEU A 634 39.02 8.03 35.48
C LEU A 634 38.73 8.34 36.96
N TRP A 635 37.46 8.46 37.28
CA TRP A 635 36.93 8.64 38.62
C TRP A 635 36.52 7.28 39.19
N ASN A 636 36.93 6.95 40.39
CA ASN A 636 36.41 5.82 41.17
C ASN A 636 35.26 6.27 42.06
#